data_aa53740f2a93596cbbc0292da3486d5d
#
_entry.id   aa53740f2a93596cbbc0292da3486d5d
#
_cell.length_a   1.000
_cell.length_b   1.000
_cell.length_c   1.000
_cell.angle_alpha   90.00
_cell.angle_beta   90.00
_cell.angle_gamma   90.00
#
_symmetry.space_group_name_H-M   'P 1'
#
loop_
_entity.id
_entity.type
_entity.pdbx_description
1 polymer ?
#
loop_
_entity_poly.entity_id
_entity_poly.type
_entity_poly.pdbx_seq_one_letter_code
_entity_poly.pdbx_strand_id
1 'polypeptide(L)'
;MSGLLGLARGIDRLNTAVGKAVSWLILLAVLVSAGNAIVRKVFSASSNMWLELQWYLYGAAFMGAAAYTLLENEHIRIDLVYGAWSRRVQHWIDLIGHVLFLMPFTILMIYFLYPYAVRSYERGEGSASYGGLLLWPAKTILLVGFLLLFLQGISEIIKKIAVMRGLIEDPHALSGHHAPLEIDPALRADSGFAEPDHPLTDLDADKTDDGRGTRA
;
A
#
# COMPACT_ATOMS: atom_id res chain seq x y z
N MET A 1 -7.15 -1.85 25.33
CA MET A 1 -6.73 -2.30 23.97
C MET A 1 -7.90 -2.35 23.00
N SER A 2 -9.12 -2.75 23.41
CA SER A 2 -10.30 -2.77 22.51
C SER A 2 -10.61 -1.42 21.83
N GLY A 3 -10.47 -0.30 22.57
CA GLY A 3 -10.68 1.03 22.01
C GLY A 3 -9.67 1.44 20.94
N LEU A 4 -8.38 1.12 21.15
CA LEU A 4 -7.32 1.40 20.17
C LEU A 4 -7.50 0.60 18.88
N LEU A 5 -7.91 -0.67 19.00
CA LEU A 5 -8.25 -1.48 17.84
C LEU A 5 -9.53 -0.99 17.14
N GLY A 6 -10.47 -0.42 17.90
CA GLY A 6 -11.63 0.27 17.33
C GLY A 6 -11.25 1.48 16.51
N LEU A 7 -10.33 2.31 17.02
CA LEU A 7 -9.77 3.46 16.31
C LEU A 7 -9.05 3.02 15.02
N ALA A 8 -8.15 2.03 15.11
CA ALA A 8 -7.45 1.51 13.94
C ALA A 8 -8.43 1.04 12.85
N ARG A 9 -9.45 0.26 13.20
CA ARG A 9 -10.50 -0.16 12.26
C ARG A 9 -11.28 1.00 11.64
N GLY A 10 -11.49 2.08 12.39
CA GLY A 10 -12.12 3.30 11.89
C GLY A 10 -11.27 3.98 10.82
N ILE A 11 -9.97 4.13 11.09
CA ILE A 11 -8.99 4.69 10.15
C ILE A 11 -8.88 3.81 8.90
N ASP A 12 -8.81 2.50 9.06
CA ASP A 12 -8.72 1.55 7.94
C ASP A 12 -9.95 1.66 7.02
N ARG A 13 -11.16 1.75 7.59
CA ARG A 13 -12.40 1.97 6.82
C ARG A 13 -12.40 3.28 6.04
N LEU A 14 -11.94 4.36 6.69
CA LEU A 14 -11.81 5.66 6.04
C LEU A 14 -10.87 5.57 4.84
N ASN A 15 -9.66 5.03 5.03
CA ASN A 15 -8.66 4.93 3.97
C ASN A 15 -9.08 3.96 2.86
N THR A 16 -9.79 2.87 3.18
CA THR A 16 -10.39 1.99 2.18
C THR A 16 -11.45 2.72 1.35
N ALA A 17 -12.32 3.50 1.98
CA ALA A 17 -13.34 4.27 1.27
C ALA A 17 -12.72 5.33 0.35
N VAL A 18 -11.71 6.06 0.86
CA VAL A 18 -10.95 7.05 0.07
C VAL A 18 -10.22 6.37 -1.08
N GLY A 19 -9.48 5.28 -0.83
CA GLY A 19 -8.74 4.53 -1.85
C GLY A 19 -9.63 4.07 -3.01
N LYS A 20 -10.81 3.52 -2.69
CA LYS A 20 -11.81 3.12 -3.70
C LYS A 20 -12.39 4.33 -4.46
N ALA A 21 -12.63 5.45 -3.77
CA ALA A 21 -13.15 6.65 -4.40
C ALA A 21 -12.13 7.28 -5.35
N VAL A 22 -10.86 7.38 -4.95
CA VAL A 22 -9.82 8.02 -5.76
C VAL A 22 -9.42 7.21 -6.99
N SER A 23 -9.68 5.90 -7.03
CA SER A 23 -9.46 5.10 -8.23
C SER A 23 -10.28 5.60 -9.42
N TRP A 24 -11.47 6.16 -9.18
CA TRP A 24 -12.30 6.78 -10.21
C TRP A 24 -11.70 8.08 -10.76
N LEU A 25 -10.84 8.77 -9.99
CA LEU A 25 -10.15 9.97 -10.46
C LEU A 25 -9.18 9.67 -11.60
N ILE A 26 -8.60 8.46 -11.63
CA ILE A 26 -7.74 8.02 -12.72
C ILE A 26 -8.55 7.92 -14.02
N LEU A 27 -9.74 7.32 -13.96
CA LEU A 27 -10.63 7.25 -15.12
C LEU A 27 -11.01 8.67 -15.59
N LEU A 28 -11.38 9.54 -14.64
CA LEU A 28 -11.71 10.93 -14.97
C LEU A 28 -10.53 11.67 -15.60
N ALA A 29 -9.31 11.47 -15.07
CA ALA A 29 -8.09 12.06 -15.64
C ALA A 29 -7.82 11.59 -17.06
N VAL A 30 -8.05 10.30 -17.34
CA VAL A 30 -7.92 9.74 -18.70
C VAL A 30 -8.97 10.36 -19.65
N LEU A 31 -10.22 10.48 -19.20
CA LEU A 31 -11.28 11.11 -20.01
C LEU A 31 -10.99 12.59 -20.30
N VAL A 32 -10.52 13.33 -19.30
CA VAL A 32 -10.09 14.74 -19.46
C VAL A 32 -8.94 14.84 -20.45
N SER A 33 -7.94 13.95 -20.35
CA SER A 33 -6.79 13.91 -21.25
C SER A 33 -7.20 13.61 -22.69
N ALA A 34 -8.03 12.57 -22.88
CA ALA A 34 -8.54 12.19 -24.20
C ALA A 34 -9.42 13.31 -24.82
N GLY A 35 -10.31 13.88 -24.01
CA GLY A 35 -11.15 15.02 -24.43
C GLY A 35 -10.33 16.23 -24.86
N ASN A 36 -9.31 16.60 -24.07
CA ASN A 36 -8.41 17.70 -24.41
C ASN A 36 -7.62 17.41 -25.71
N ALA A 37 -7.17 16.18 -25.91
CA ALA A 37 -6.49 15.77 -27.15
C ALA A 37 -7.38 15.89 -28.38
N ILE A 38 -8.66 15.48 -28.27
CA ILE A 38 -9.65 15.60 -29.36
C ILE A 38 -9.92 17.07 -29.66
N VAL A 39 -10.21 17.90 -28.63
CA VAL A 39 -10.48 19.33 -28.79
C VAL A 39 -9.29 20.02 -29.46
N ARG A 40 -8.07 19.75 -29.04
CA ARG A 40 -6.86 20.30 -29.64
C ARG A 40 -6.71 19.89 -31.11
N LYS A 41 -7.04 18.65 -31.44
CA LYS A 41 -6.91 18.14 -32.82
C LYS A 41 -7.99 18.69 -33.76
N VAL A 42 -9.24 18.77 -33.29
CA VAL A 42 -10.40 19.15 -34.10
C VAL A 42 -10.52 20.67 -34.20
N PHE A 43 -10.35 21.38 -33.10
CA PHE A 43 -10.61 22.83 -33.01
C PHE A 43 -9.33 23.67 -33.00
N SER A 44 -8.14 23.04 -33.05
CA SER A 44 -6.83 23.72 -32.90
C SER A 44 -6.76 24.62 -31.67
N ALA A 45 -7.61 24.35 -30.65
CA ALA A 45 -7.70 25.09 -29.40
C ALA A 45 -7.01 24.28 -28.28
N SER A 46 -6.17 24.96 -27.52
CA SER A 46 -5.52 24.37 -26.33
C SER A 46 -5.74 25.25 -25.15
N SER A 47 -6.07 24.66 -24.00
CA SER A 47 -6.15 25.38 -22.74
C SER A 47 -5.26 24.72 -21.70
N ASN A 48 -4.42 25.52 -21.03
CA ASN A 48 -3.58 25.06 -19.94
C ASN A 48 -4.39 24.54 -18.75
N MET A 49 -5.60 25.06 -18.56
CA MET A 49 -6.52 24.61 -17.52
C MET A 49 -6.80 23.10 -17.58
N TRP A 50 -7.02 22.52 -18.78
CA TRP A 50 -7.28 21.09 -18.93
C TRP A 50 -6.06 20.24 -18.62
N LEU A 51 -4.87 20.72 -18.98
CA LEU A 51 -3.61 20.03 -18.63
C LEU A 51 -3.39 20.06 -17.12
N GLU A 52 -3.59 21.20 -16.47
CA GLU A 52 -3.45 21.33 -15.02
C GLU A 52 -4.50 20.52 -14.27
N LEU A 53 -5.75 20.50 -14.73
CA LEU A 53 -6.81 19.68 -14.16
C LEU A 53 -6.44 18.20 -14.18
N GLN A 54 -5.87 17.70 -15.29
CA GLN A 54 -5.38 16.34 -15.40
C GLN A 54 -4.30 16.05 -14.33
N TRP A 55 -3.36 16.97 -14.13
CA TRP A 55 -2.32 16.82 -13.11
C TRP A 55 -2.89 16.81 -11.70
N TYR A 56 -3.93 17.63 -11.44
CA TYR A 56 -4.60 17.64 -10.14
C TYR A 56 -5.30 16.31 -9.86
N LEU A 57 -5.97 15.75 -10.86
CA LEU A 57 -6.66 14.46 -10.74
C LEU A 57 -5.67 13.31 -10.49
N TYR A 58 -4.55 13.27 -11.22
CA TYR A 58 -3.49 12.28 -10.98
C TYR A 58 -2.85 12.47 -9.60
N GLY A 59 -2.55 13.70 -9.23
CA GLY A 59 -2.00 14.01 -7.90
C GLY A 59 -2.94 13.60 -6.78
N ALA A 60 -4.25 13.89 -6.93
CA ALA A 60 -5.27 13.48 -5.97
C ALA A 60 -5.41 11.97 -5.88
N ALA A 61 -5.40 11.26 -7.02
CA ALA A 61 -5.44 9.81 -7.06
C ALA A 61 -4.22 9.20 -6.35
N PHE A 62 -3.02 9.67 -6.67
CA PHE A 62 -1.78 9.20 -6.08
C PHE A 62 -1.72 9.44 -4.56
N MET A 63 -1.99 10.67 -4.14
CA MET A 63 -1.92 11.03 -2.73
C MET A 63 -3.03 10.38 -1.90
N GLY A 64 -4.24 10.27 -2.45
CA GLY A 64 -5.35 9.61 -1.77
C GLY A 64 -5.19 8.09 -1.69
N ALA A 65 -4.53 7.47 -2.69
CA ALA A 65 -4.24 6.04 -2.68
C ALA A 65 -3.08 5.67 -1.76
N ALA A 66 -2.16 6.59 -1.43
CA ALA A 66 -0.95 6.29 -0.65
C ALA A 66 -1.25 5.63 0.71
N ALA A 67 -2.27 6.12 1.43
CA ALA A 67 -2.69 5.54 2.70
C ALA A 67 -3.35 4.16 2.54
N TYR A 68 -4.10 3.95 1.46
CA TYR A 68 -4.70 2.66 1.12
C TYR A 68 -3.64 1.63 0.72
N THR A 69 -2.63 2.02 -0.06
CA THR A 69 -1.50 1.16 -0.41
C THR A 69 -0.70 0.73 0.82
N LEU A 70 -0.57 1.61 1.83
CA LEU A 70 0.04 1.26 3.10
C LEU A 70 -0.82 0.26 3.87
N LEU A 71 -2.16 0.41 3.87
CA LEU A 71 -3.10 -0.51 4.50
C LEU A 71 -3.03 -1.92 3.90
N GLU A 72 -3.03 -2.03 2.57
CA GLU A 72 -2.96 -3.32 1.85
C GLU A 72 -1.54 -3.93 1.89
N ASN A 73 -0.57 -3.21 2.46
CA ASN A 73 0.83 -3.65 2.52
C ASN A 73 1.46 -3.92 1.14
N GLU A 74 0.94 -3.25 0.11
CA GLU A 74 1.36 -3.37 -1.30
C GLU A 74 2.67 -2.61 -1.62
N HIS A 75 3.44 -2.23 -0.60
CA HIS A 75 4.74 -1.61 -0.80
C HIS A 75 5.74 -2.67 -1.26
N ILE A 76 6.47 -2.37 -2.32
CA ILE A 76 7.55 -3.23 -2.82
C ILE A 76 8.58 -3.40 -1.68
N ARG A 77 8.62 -4.60 -1.11
CA ARG A 77 9.64 -5.01 -0.15
C ARG A 77 10.66 -5.85 -0.90
N ILE A 78 11.92 -5.76 -0.51
CA ILE A 78 12.93 -6.69 -1.00
C ILE A 78 12.73 -8.01 -0.26
N ASP A 79 11.75 -8.80 -0.69
CA ASP A 79 11.29 -10.02 -0.03
C ASP A 79 12.41 -11.06 0.14
N LEU A 80 13.42 -11.04 -0.74
CA LEU A 80 14.60 -11.91 -0.62
C LEU A 80 15.37 -11.71 0.70
N VAL A 81 15.53 -10.46 1.14
CA VAL A 81 16.26 -10.15 2.38
C VAL A 81 15.31 -10.23 3.58
N TYR A 82 14.08 -9.70 3.42
CA TYR A 82 13.07 -9.67 4.47
C TYR A 82 12.57 -11.07 4.83
N GLY A 83 12.37 -11.95 3.83
CA GLY A 83 11.90 -13.32 4.01
C GLY A 83 12.90 -14.24 4.73
N ALA A 84 14.21 -13.90 4.73
CA ALA A 84 15.23 -14.67 5.43
C ALA A 84 15.18 -14.53 6.96
N TRP A 85 14.43 -13.54 7.49
CA TRP A 85 14.40 -13.26 8.93
C TRP A 85 13.16 -13.85 9.60
N SER A 86 13.30 -14.16 10.91
CA SER A 86 12.18 -14.68 11.70
C SER A 86 11.03 -13.66 11.76
N ARG A 87 9.78 -14.14 11.87
CA ARG A 87 8.57 -13.30 11.94
C ARG A 87 8.65 -12.21 13.01
N ARG A 88 9.26 -12.50 14.17
CA ARG A 88 9.44 -11.51 15.23
C ARG A 88 10.35 -10.36 14.80
N VAL A 89 11.43 -10.66 14.09
CA VAL A 89 12.36 -9.65 13.57
C VAL A 89 11.66 -8.79 12.51
N GLN A 90 10.89 -9.41 11.62
CA GLN A 90 10.10 -8.70 10.61
C GLN A 90 9.15 -7.69 11.25
N HIS A 91 8.39 -8.08 12.29
CA HIS A 91 7.50 -7.16 13.01
C HIS A 91 8.24 -6.00 13.69
N TRP A 92 9.45 -6.25 14.22
CA TRP A 92 10.27 -5.19 14.80
C TRP A 92 10.80 -4.21 13.75
N ILE A 93 11.24 -4.71 12.60
CA ILE A 93 11.68 -3.88 11.47
C ILE A 93 10.54 -2.99 10.98
N ASP A 94 9.36 -3.57 10.78
CA ASP A 94 8.18 -2.82 10.38
C ASP A 94 7.81 -1.75 11.40
N LEU A 95 7.78 -2.10 12.68
CA LEU A 95 7.46 -1.15 13.74
C LEU A 95 8.47 0.00 13.81
N ILE A 96 9.77 -0.29 13.76
CA ILE A 96 10.84 0.71 13.74
C ILE A 96 10.71 1.58 12.48
N GLY A 97 10.47 0.98 11.32
CA GLY A 97 10.23 1.69 10.07
C GLY A 97 9.07 2.68 10.17
N HIS A 98 7.95 2.26 10.73
CA HIS A 98 6.79 3.14 10.91
C HIS A 98 7.06 4.26 11.92
N VAL A 99 7.64 3.94 13.09
CA VAL A 99 7.85 4.92 14.16
C VAL A 99 8.99 5.89 13.86
N LEU A 100 10.11 5.40 13.28
CA LEU A 100 11.33 6.20 13.13
C LEU A 100 11.42 6.91 11.77
N PHE A 101 10.81 6.36 10.73
CA PHE A 101 10.85 6.95 9.39
C PHE A 101 9.49 7.51 8.96
N LEU A 102 8.44 6.70 8.97
CA LEU A 102 7.14 7.13 8.46
C LEU A 102 6.52 8.26 9.31
N MET A 103 6.49 8.11 10.64
CA MET A 103 5.90 9.11 11.52
C MET A 103 6.63 10.46 11.47
N PRO A 104 7.96 10.55 11.67
CA PRO A 104 8.66 11.82 11.60
C PRO A 104 8.56 12.47 10.22
N PHE A 105 8.63 11.66 9.16
CA PHE A 105 8.49 12.17 7.79
C PHE A 105 7.11 12.78 7.53
N THR A 106 6.04 12.08 7.88
CA THR A 106 4.68 12.58 7.67
C THR A 106 4.37 13.80 8.54
N ILE A 107 4.85 13.84 9.79
CA ILE A 107 4.72 15.01 10.66
C ILE A 107 5.45 16.22 10.07
N LEU A 108 6.68 16.03 9.60
CA LEU A 108 7.47 17.08 8.96
C LEU A 108 6.77 17.61 7.71
N MET A 109 6.25 16.72 6.87
CA MET A 109 5.52 17.11 5.66
C MET A 109 4.24 17.89 6.00
N ILE A 110 3.46 17.45 6.97
CA ILE A 110 2.26 18.16 7.42
C ILE A 110 2.63 19.55 7.96
N TYR A 111 3.69 19.63 8.76
CA TYR A 111 4.16 20.90 9.32
C TYR A 111 4.52 21.94 8.26
N PHE A 112 5.18 21.53 7.18
CA PHE A 112 5.52 22.44 6.08
C PHE A 112 4.38 22.68 5.10
N LEU A 113 3.57 21.65 4.82
CA LEU A 113 2.47 21.77 3.85
C LEU A 113 1.29 22.59 4.39
N TYR A 114 1.04 22.56 5.70
CA TYR A 114 -0.06 23.33 6.27
C TYR A 114 0.06 24.83 5.99
N PRO A 115 1.11 25.55 6.40
CA PRO A 115 1.24 26.96 6.09
C PRO A 115 1.40 27.25 4.58
N TYR A 116 1.91 26.28 3.82
CA TYR A 116 2.02 26.39 2.36
C TYR A 116 0.65 26.38 1.68
N ALA A 117 -0.26 25.50 2.09
CA ALA A 117 -1.63 25.42 1.56
C ALA A 117 -2.47 26.67 2.00
N VAL A 118 -2.39 27.03 3.30
CA VAL A 118 -3.13 28.18 3.84
C VAL A 118 -2.74 29.48 3.13
N ARG A 119 -1.44 29.77 3.01
CA ARG A 119 -0.96 30.96 2.32
C ARG A 119 -1.35 31.01 0.84
N SER A 120 -1.40 29.87 0.18
CA SER A 120 -1.84 29.79 -1.21
C SER A 120 -3.32 30.09 -1.35
N TYR A 121 -4.13 29.62 -0.39
CA TYR A 121 -5.55 29.90 -0.33
C TYR A 121 -5.83 31.39 -0.09
N GLU A 122 -5.19 31.98 0.94
CA GLU A 122 -5.38 33.40 1.32
C GLU A 122 -4.96 34.36 0.21
N ARG A 123 -3.93 34.01 -0.56
CA ARG A 123 -3.43 34.85 -1.67
C ARG A 123 -4.19 34.66 -2.97
N GLY A 124 -5.07 33.64 -3.06
CA GLY A 124 -5.71 33.29 -4.32
C GLY A 124 -4.70 32.94 -5.42
N GLU A 125 -3.61 32.24 -5.04
CA GLU A 125 -2.47 31.98 -5.93
C GLU A 125 -2.93 31.20 -7.17
N GLY A 126 -2.72 31.81 -8.35
CA GLY A 126 -3.01 31.22 -9.65
C GLY A 126 -1.77 30.55 -10.25
N SER A 127 -2.02 29.72 -11.26
CA SER A 127 -0.93 29.14 -12.05
C SER A 127 -0.16 30.23 -12.82
N ALA A 128 1.13 30.00 -13.03
CA ALA A 128 1.96 30.83 -13.90
C ALA A 128 1.60 30.69 -15.39
N SER A 129 0.82 29.67 -15.75
CA SER A 129 0.36 29.43 -17.12
C SER A 129 -0.85 30.30 -17.44
N TYR A 130 -0.86 30.92 -18.62
CA TYR A 130 -2.02 31.68 -19.08
C TYR A 130 -3.27 30.81 -19.13
N GLY A 131 -4.35 31.24 -18.45
CA GLY A 131 -5.61 30.47 -18.35
C GLY A 131 -5.53 29.22 -17.48
N GLY A 132 -4.52 29.11 -16.60
CA GLY A 132 -4.37 28.00 -15.67
C GLY A 132 -5.30 28.06 -14.46
N LEU A 133 -5.22 27.04 -13.61
CA LEU A 133 -6.05 26.87 -12.42
C LEU A 133 -5.45 27.56 -11.18
N LEU A 134 -6.27 27.68 -10.13
CA LEU A 134 -5.80 28.09 -8.81
C LEU A 134 -4.94 26.98 -8.19
N LEU A 135 -3.79 27.33 -7.58
CA LEU A 135 -2.84 26.34 -7.04
C LEU A 135 -3.21 25.78 -5.66
N TRP A 136 -4.03 26.50 -4.90
CA TRP A 136 -4.39 26.08 -3.54
C TRP A 136 -5.07 24.69 -3.46
N PRO A 137 -5.90 24.22 -4.44
CA PRO A 137 -6.48 22.88 -4.38
C PRO A 137 -5.42 21.78 -4.47
N ALA A 138 -4.43 21.93 -5.36
CA ALA A 138 -3.32 20.96 -5.47
C ALA A 138 -2.52 20.88 -4.18
N LYS A 139 -2.20 22.02 -3.54
CA LYS A 139 -1.49 22.08 -2.27
C LYS A 139 -2.31 21.47 -1.13
N THR A 140 -3.61 21.67 -1.12
CA THR A 140 -4.53 21.05 -0.16
C THR A 140 -4.62 19.54 -0.34
N ILE A 141 -4.66 19.04 -1.58
CA ILE A 141 -4.62 17.61 -1.90
C ILE A 141 -3.36 16.95 -1.31
N LEU A 142 -2.20 17.58 -1.46
CA LEU A 142 -0.94 17.09 -0.85
C LEU A 142 -1.05 17.01 0.67
N LEU A 143 -1.54 18.06 1.31
CA LEU A 143 -1.72 18.11 2.76
C LEU A 143 -2.67 17.01 3.25
N VAL A 144 -3.83 16.85 2.61
CA VAL A 144 -4.83 15.83 2.96
C VAL A 144 -4.25 14.42 2.75
N GLY A 145 -3.51 14.18 1.66
CA GLY A 145 -2.86 12.89 1.43
C GLY A 145 -1.87 12.52 2.53
N PHE A 146 -1.03 13.46 2.98
CA PHE A 146 -0.12 13.22 4.10
C PHE A 146 -0.83 13.06 5.44
N LEU A 147 -1.97 13.74 5.67
CA LEU A 147 -2.80 13.50 6.85
C LEU A 147 -3.39 12.09 6.87
N LEU A 148 -3.90 11.60 5.73
CA LEU A 148 -4.41 10.24 5.60
C LEU A 148 -3.30 9.20 5.82
N LEU A 149 -2.12 9.43 5.24
CA LEU A 149 -0.96 8.57 5.41
C LEU A 149 -0.47 8.54 6.88
N PHE A 150 -0.47 9.68 7.55
CA PHE A 150 -0.15 9.77 8.98
C PHE A 150 -1.14 8.97 9.83
N LEU A 151 -2.44 9.12 9.59
CA LEU A 151 -3.48 8.35 10.28
C LEU A 151 -3.31 6.85 10.04
N GLN A 152 -3.04 6.44 8.80
CA GLN A 152 -2.78 5.03 8.50
C GLN A 152 -1.53 4.51 9.20
N GLY A 153 -0.47 5.29 9.26
CA GLY A 153 0.74 4.93 10.01
C GLY A 153 0.45 4.67 11.50
N ILE A 154 -0.42 5.48 12.13
CA ILE A 154 -0.87 5.24 13.51
C ILE A 154 -1.63 3.90 13.59
N SER A 155 -2.54 3.64 12.65
CA SER A 155 -3.29 2.37 12.59
C SER A 155 -2.36 1.16 12.49
N GLU A 156 -1.35 1.23 11.60
CA GLU A 156 -0.37 0.15 11.42
C GLU A 156 0.48 -0.10 12.68
N ILE A 157 0.92 0.95 13.36
CA ILE A 157 1.64 0.84 14.64
C ILE A 157 0.78 0.14 15.68
N ILE A 158 -0.49 0.53 15.83
CA ILE A 158 -1.43 -0.10 16.78
C ILE A 158 -1.61 -1.59 16.45
N LYS A 159 -1.83 -1.93 15.17
CA LYS A 159 -2.00 -3.33 14.71
C LYS A 159 -0.74 -4.15 14.94
N LYS A 160 0.44 -3.64 14.58
CA LYS A 160 1.71 -4.35 14.80
C LYS A 160 2.00 -4.62 16.28
N ILE A 161 1.71 -3.66 17.17
CA ILE A 161 1.82 -3.87 18.63
C ILE A 161 0.82 -4.93 19.11
N ALA A 162 -0.41 -4.94 18.57
CA ALA A 162 -1.43 -5.91 18.94
C ALA A 162 -1.06 -7.33 18.48
N VAL A 163 -0.51 -7.50 17.27
CA VAL A 163 0.02 -8.77 16.75
C VAL A 163 1.17 -9.29 17.63
N MET A 164 2.16 -8.43 17.94
CA MET A 164 3.29 -8.82 18.80
C MET A 164 2.87 -9.23 20.22
N ARG A 165 1.72 -8.74 20.70
CA ARG A 165 1.14 -9.13 21.99
C ARG A 165 0.21 -10.35 21.89
N GLY A 166 0.03 -10.93 20.72
CA GLY A 166 -0.85 -12.08 20.49
C GLY A 166 -2.35 -11.77 20.66
N LEU A 167 -2.76 -10.51 20.53
CA LEU A 167 -4.14 -10.07 20.69
C LEU A 167 -4.96 -10.21 19.40
N ILE A 168 -4.30 -10.22 18.27
CA ILE A 168 -4.87 -10.44 16.94
C ILE A 168 -3.92 -11.30 16.12
N GLU A 169 -4.47 -12.10 15.21
CA GLU A 169 -3.69 -12.79 14.20
C GLU A 169 -3.08 -11.79 13.21
N ASP A 170 -1.92 -12.12 12.66
CA ASP A 170 -1.29 -11.27 11.64
C ASP A 170 -2.11 -11.32 10.35
N PRO A 171 -2.78 -10.23 9.94
CA PRO A 171 -3.61 -10.22 8.74
C PRO A 171 -2.82 -10.47 7.46
N HIS A 172 -1.48 -10.33 7.51
CA HIS A 172 -0.58 -10.51 6.36
C HIS A 172 0.26 -11.81 6.46
N ALA A 173 -0.06 -12.71 7.39
CA ALA A 173 0.68 -13.96 7.56
C ALA A 173 0.66 -14.83 6.29
N LEU A 174 -0.39 -14.75 5.48
CA LEU A 174 -0.62 -15.56 4.28
C LEU A 174 -0.25 -14.87 2.97
N SER A 175 0.10 -13.57 2.98
CA SER A 175 0.45 -12.82 1.77
C SER A 175 1.92 -12.99 1.32
N GLY A 176 2.72 -13.79 2.03
CA GLY A 176 4.05 -14.17 1.57
C GLY A 176 3.97 -15.13 0.38
N HIS A 177 4.93 -15.04 -0.54
CA HIS A 177 5.10 -15.90 -1.74
C HIS A 177 5.24 -17.42 -1.44
N HIS A 178 4.98 -17.84 -0.21
CA HIS A 178 4.94 -19.23 0.26
C HIS A 178 3.52 -19.72 0.57
N ALA A 179 2.46 -18.95 0.22
CA ALA A 179 1.15 -19.57 0.16
C ALA A 179 1.23 -20.70 -0.87
N PRO A 180 0.96 -21.98 -0.51
CA PRO A 180 0.88 -23.04 -1.50
C PRO A 180 -0.06 -22.52 -2.60
N LEU A 181 0.38 -22.58 -3.85
CA LEU A 181 -0.50 -22.31 -4.97
C LEU A 181 -1.67 -23.29 -4.80
N GLU A 182 -2.79 -22.77 -4.35
CA GLU A 182 -4.05 -23.53 -4.35
C GLU A 182 -4.46 -23.67 -5.83
N ILE A 183 -3.83 -24.65 -6.46
CA ILE A 183 -4.17 -25.00 -7.84
C ILE A 183 -5.60 -25.53 -7.77
N ASP A 184 -6.52 -24.84 -8.46
CA ASP A 184 -7.91 -25.25 -8.61
C ASP A 184 -7.94 -26.77 -8.86
N PRO A 185 -8.67 -27.56 -8.03
CA PRO A 185 -8.77 -29.00 -8.22
C PRO A 185 -9.17 -29.41 -9.64
N ALA A 186 -9.96 -28.56 -10.33
CA ALA A 186 -10.34 -28.77 -11.73
C ALA A 186 -9.14 -28.67 -12.69
N LEU A 187 -8.21 -27.75 -12.45
CA LEU A 187 -6.98 -27.62 -13.23
C LEU A 187 -5.96 -28.73 -12.92
N ARG A 188 -5.98 -29.28 -11.70
CA ARG A 188 -5.18 -30.46 -11.33
C ARG A 188 -5.60 -31.71 -12.09
N ALA A 189 -6.91 -31.90 -12.25
CA ALA A 189 -7.46 -33.07 -12.95
C ALA A 189 -7.14 -33.04 -14.45
N ASP A 190 -7.01 -31.87 -15.06
CA ASP A 190 -6.77 -31.71 -16.52
C ASP A 190 -5.27 -31.65 -16.87
N SER A 191 -4.38 -31.36 -15.92
CA SER A 191 -2.95 -31.19 -16.17
C SER A 191 -2.14 -32.50 -16.22
N GLY A 192 -2.71 -33.65 -15.88
CA GLY A 192 -2.03 -34.94 -15.87
C GLY A 192 -0.84 -35.05 -14.91
N PHE A 193 -0.66 -34.08 -14.01
CA PHE A 193 0.35 -34.17 -12.96
C PHE A 193 -0.13 -35.18 -11.91
N ALA A 194 0.35 -36.41 -12.02
CA ALA A 194 0.27 -37.40 -10.95
C ALA A 194 0.97 -36.83 -9.70
N GLU A 195 0.32 -36.93 -8.58
CA GLU A 195 0.92 -36.66 -7.28
C GLU A 195 2.16 -37.54 -7.14
N PRO A 196 3.34 -37.02 -6.75
CA PRO A 196 4.47 -37.88 -6.48
C PRO A 196 4.10 -38.81 -5.32
N ASP A 197 4.09 -40.12 -5.59
CA ASP A 197 3.72 -41.20 -4.66
C ASP A 197 4.66 -41.35 -3.45
N HIS A 198 5.40 -40.31 -3.08
CA HIS A 198 6.25 -40.30 -1.91
C HIS A 198 5.87 -39.20 -0.93
N PRO A 199 5.23 -39.55 0.19
CA PRO A 199 5.26 -38.68 1.36
C PRO A 199 6.70 -38.55 1.82
N LEU A 200 7.20 -37.34 2.01
CA LEU A 200 8.56 -36.98 2.49
C LEU A 200 8.88 -37.55 3.89
N THR A 201 8.01 -38.39 4.45
CA THR A 201 8.14 -39.02 5.74
C THR A 201 9.09 -40.24 5.73
N ASP A 202 9.44 -40.79 4.55
CA ASP A 202 10.26 -42.00 4.49
C ASP A 202 11.79 -41.74 4.39
N LEU A 203 12.21 -40.47 4.25
CA LEU A 203 13.63 -40.12 4.17
C LEU A 203 14.35 -40.13 5.53
N ASP A 204 13.63 -40.13 6.64
CA ASP A 204 14.20 -40.18 7.99
C ASP A 204 14.23 -41.61 8.60
N ALA A 205 13.57 -42.59 7.99
CA ALA A 205 13.50 -43.95 8.51
C ALA A 205 14.74 -44.82 8.15
N ASP A 206 15.50 -44.44 7.11
CA ASP A 206 16.64 -45.24 6.62
C ASP A 206 17.97 -44.90 7.31
N LYS A 207 18.00 -44.02 8.29
CA LYS A 207 19.26 -43.64 9.00
C LYS A 207 19.48 -44.34 10.35
N THR A 208 18.62 -45.27 10.76
CA THR A 208 18.74 -45.89 12.09
C THR A 208 19.14 -47.36 12.06
N ASP A 209 19.42 -47.97 10.88
CA ASP A 209 19.88 -49.37 10.82
C ASP A 209 21.31 -49.47 10.26
N ASP A 210 22.31 -48.90 10.96
CA ASP A 210 23.70 -49.20 10.74
C ASP A 210 24.26 -50.03 11.92
N GLY A 211 24.16 -51.32 11.71
CA GLY A 211 25.17 -52.32 12.02
C GLY A 211 25.93 -52.25 13.35
N ARG A 212 25.36 -52.76 14.43
CA ARG A 212 26.16 -53.43 15.47
C ARG A 212 26.02 -54.93 15.32
N GLY A 213 26.78 -55.48 14.37
CA GLY A 213 27.07 -56.88 14.28
C GLY A 213 28.04 -57.29 15.38
N THR A 214 27.56 -58.13 16.24
CA THR A 214 28.29 -59.01 17.17
C THR A 214 29.59 -59.65 16.61
N ARG A 215 30.64 -59.48 17.36
CA ARG A 215 31.74 -60.52 17.40
C ARG A 215 31.80 -61.07 18.80
N ALA A 216 31.45 -62.32 18.93
CA ALA A 216 31.99 -63.27 19.93
C ALA A 216 33.23 -63.87 19.40
#